data_ba539e8fdf15d7089efb9865177d72b0
#
_entry.id   ba539e8fdf15d7089efb9865177d72b0
#
_cell.length_a   1.000
_cell.length_b   1.000
_cell.length_c   1.000
_cell.angle_alpha   90.00
_cell.angle_beta   90.00
_cell.angle_gamma   90.00
#
_symmetry.space_group_name_H-M   'P 1'
#
loop_
_entity.id
_entity.type
_entity.pdbx_description
1 polymer ?
#
loop_
_entity_poly.entity_id
_entity_poly.type
_entity_poly.pdbx_seq_one_letter_code
_entity_poly.pdbx_strand_id
1 'polypeptide(L)'
;MATTYLDITNEVLRELNEIPLTSANFSSAIGLQQFVKDAVNKSIFDIANQEPQLPFFSAGLSGATDPFYGNVTVETSAGTRWYLLKAGSSNLASDYASVDWDDFYITTINVSGESAPYVSNGLKFLNLADWKRFYRDSENADDADTQAYGEPKFVIKSPDSRKFGLSPIPDKAYNVHFYAFEKPTKLSAHDDTIVFPEQYSNVITSRVRYYVWQFKESPQQAAFALDDYKKAMKSMKSNLMNPTPRAMTDDRRYF
;
A
#
# COMPACT_ATOMS: atom_id res chain seq x y z
N MET A 1 14.62 -15.55 10.48
CA MET A 1 15.01 -14.25 11.10
C MET A 1 14.64 -13.14 10.13
N ALA A 2 14.33 -11.95 10.62
CA ALA A 2 14.08 -10.84 9.71
C ALA A 2 15.38 -10.40 9.07
N THR A 3 15.39 -10.21 7.76
CA THR A 3 16.57 -9.76 7.01
C THR A 3 16.81 -8.28 7.26
N THR A 4 18.03 -7.92 7.67
CA THR A 4 18.39 -6.53 7.96
C THR A 4 18.98 -5.82 6.73
N TYR A 5 19.05 -4.49 6.82
CA TYR A 5 19.71 -3.67 5.80
C TYR A 5 21.18 -4.06 5.62
N LEU A 6 21.88 -4.37 6.72
CA LEU A 6 23.26 -4.86 6.70
C LEU A 6 23.38 -6.21 5.98
N ASP A 7 22.44 -7.12 6.22
CA ASP A 7 22.50 -8.48 5.64
C ASP A 7 22.41 -8.43 4.12
N ILE A 8 21.42 -7.70 3.56
CA ILE A 8 21.29 -7.55 2.10
C ILE A 8 22.50 -6.82 1.49
N THR A 9 22.96 -5.75 2.16
CA THR A 9 24.12 -5.02 1.69
C THR A 9 25.34 -5.94 1.61
N ASN A 10 25.59 -6.74 2.64
CA ASN A 10 26.72 -7.66 2.70
C ASN A 10 26.55 -8.86 1.75
N GLU A 11 25.34 -9.32 1.51
CA GLU A 11 25.09 -10.35 0.50
C GLU A 11 25.58 -9.90 -0.87
N VAL A 12 25.19 -8.68 -1.29
CA VAL A 12 25.64 -8.11 -2.57
C VAL A 12 27.14 -7.83 -2.59
N LEU A 13 27.71 -7.30 -1.50
CA LEU A 13 29.15 -7.05 -1.43
C LEU A 13 29.98 -8.34 -1.57
N ARG A 14 29.54 -9.44 -0.93
CA ARG A 14 30.19 -10.76 -1.07
C ARG A 14 30.14 -11.28 -2.50
N GLU A 15 29.00 -11.14 -3.20
CA GLU A 15 28.86 -11.53 -4.60
C GLU A 15 29.77 -10.72 -5.53
N LEU A 16 30.11 -9.49 -5.14
CA LEU A 16 31.02 -8.61 -5.88
C LEU A 16 32.48 -8.82 -5.48
N ASN A 17 32.80 -9.76 -4.59
CA ASN A 17 34.11 -9.99 -3.98
C ASN A 17 34.67 -8.74 -3.28
N GLU A 18 33.81 -7.96 -2.64
CA GLU A 18 34.13 -6.77 -1.86
C GLU A 18 34.10 -7.07 -0.36
N ILE A 19 34.79 -6.24 0.42
CA ILE A 19 34.86 -6.40 1.87
C ILE A 19 33.49 -6.10 2.48
N PRO A 20 32.89 -7.02 3.26
CA PRO A 20 31.61 -6.79 3.90
C PRO A 20 31.71 -5.70 4.98
N LEU A 21 30.58 -5.01 5.20
CA LEU A 21 30.44 -4.02 6.25
C LEU A 21 30.15 -4.68 7.60
N THR A 22 30.56 -4.01 8.67
CA THR A 22 30.18 -4.34 10.06
C THR A 22 29.21 -3.31 10.58
N SER A 23 28.53 -3.60 11.68
CA SER A 23 27.65 -2.62 12.35
C SER A 23 28.40 -1.31 12.69
N ALA A 24 29.67 -1.42 13.06
CA ALA A 24 30.48 -0.25 13.44
C ALA A 24 30.85 0.67 12.27
N ASN A 25 31.09 0.11 11.07
CA ASN A 25 31.51 0.90 9.90
C ASN A 25 30.37 1.16 8.90
N PHE A 26 29.18 0.66 9.15
CA PHE A 26 28.04 0.81 8.24
C PHE A 26 27.69 2.25 7.94
N SER A 27 27.69 3.12 8.95
CA SER A 27 27.36 4.55 8.80
C SER A 27 28.44 5.34 8.05
N SER A 28 29.69 4.88 8.12
CA SER A 28 30.86 5.51 7.49
C SER A 28 31.29 4.86 6.17
N ALA A 29 30.46 4.01 5.59
CA ALA A 29 30.72 3.38 4.29
C ALA A 29 30.97 4.42 3.21
N ILE A 30 31.96 4.17 2.33
CA ILE A 30 32.36 5.05 1.23
C ILE A 30 32.47 4.29 -0.09
N GLY A 31 32.51 5.02 -1.20
CA GLY A 31 32.73 4.45 -2.53
C GLY A 31 31.65 3.43 -2.91
N LEU A 32 32.06 2.26 -3.36
CA LEU A 32 31.15 1.21 -3.81
C LEU A 32 30.23 0.70 -2.68
N GLN A 33 30.73 0.60 -1.45
CA GLN A 33 29.93 0.17 -0.31
C GLN A 33 28.75 1.12 -0.04
N GLN A 34 28.99 2.43 -0.10
CA GLN A 34 27.93 3.43 0.01
C GLN A 34 26.95 3.34 -1.18
N PHE A 35 27.48 3.14 -2.39
CA PHE A 35 26.62 2.97 -3.57
C PHE A 35 25.70 1.75 -3.43
N VAL A 36 26.20 0.61 -2.93
CA VAL A 36 25.39 -0.59 -2.69
C VAL A 36 24.27 -0.30 -1.68
N LYS A 37 24.54 0.40 -0.58
CA LYS A 37 23.53 0.84 0.38
C LYS A 37 22.44 1.68 -0.29
N ASP A 38 22.83 2.69 -1.05
CA ASP A 38 21.88 3.53 -1.74
C ASP A 38 21.06 2.74 -2.80
N ALA A 39 21.69 1.79 -3.47
CA ALA A 39 21.05 0.90 -4.42
C ALA A 39 20.03 -0.05 -3.77
N VAL A 40 20.26 -0.50 -2.51
CA VAL A 40 19.24 -1.27 -1.75
C VAL A 40 18.00 -0.45 -1.54
N ASN A 41 18.11 0.77 -1.01
CA ASN A 41 16.97 1.66 -0.83
C ASN A 41 16.27 1.93 -2.17
N LYS A 42 17.03 2.28 -3.21
CA LYS A 42 16.48 2.51 -4.54
C LYS A 42 15.71 1.30 -5.07
N SER A 43 16.24 0.09 -4.86
CA SER A 43 15.57 -1.14 -5.29
C SER A 43 14.24 -1.37 -4.59
N ILE A 44 14.16 -1.12 -3.27
CA ILE A 44 12.92 -1.23 -2.50
C ILE A 44 11.87 -0.26 -3.02
N PHE A 45 12.24 1.00 -3.25
CA PHE A 45 11.31 2.00 -3.81
C PHE A 45 10.88 1.67 -5.24
N ASP A 46 11.78 1.17 -6.09
CA ASP A 46 11.44 0.77 -7.45
C ASP A 46 10.43 -0.39 -7.46
N ILE A 47 10.64 -1.39 -6.59
CA ILE A 47 9.71 -2.53 -6.48
C ILE A 47 8.35 -2.04 -5.99
N ALA A 48 8.32 -1.19 -4.96
CA ALA A 48 7.07 -0.64 -4.46
C ALA A 48 6.32 0.23 -5.48
N ASN A 49 7.05 0.96 -6.33
CA ASN A 49 6.44 1.75 -7.41
C ASN A 49 5.93 0.87 -8.56
N GLN A 50 6.60 -0.25 -8.84
CA GLN A 50 6.15 -1.19 -9.88
C GLN A 50 4.95 -2.02 -9.43
N GLU A 51 4.94 -2.43 -8.16
CA GLU A 51 3.95 -3.33 -7.58
C GLU A 51 3.50 -2.81 -6.20
N PRO A 52 2.71 -1.73 -6.17
CA PRO A 52 2.31 -1.11 -4.91
C PRO A 52 1.35 -1.98 -4.08
N GLN A 53 0.70 -2.96 -4.69
CA GLN A 53 -0.30 -3.82 -4.04
C GLN A 53 0.28 -5.13 -3.47
N LEU A 54 1.60 -5.19 -3.24
CA LEU A 54 2.18 -6.36 -2.59
C LEU A 54 1.69 -6.45 -1.12
N PRO A 55 1.30 -7.64 -0.64
CA PRO A 55 0.66 -7.80 0.67
C PRO A 55 1.45 -7.24 1.85
N PHE A 56 2.77 -7.29 1.80
CA PHE A 56 3.64 -6.78 2.86
C PHE A 56 3.76 -5.24 2.89
N PHE A 57 3.21 -4.53 1.91
CA PHE A 57 3.01 -3.07 1.94
C PHE A 57 1.64 -2.68 2.48
N SER A 58 0.77 -3.64 2.81
CA SER A 58 -0.56 -3.34 3.33
C SER A 58 -0.49 -2.52 4.61
N ALA A 59 -1.24 -1.43 4.64
CA ALA A 59 -1.51 -0.67 5.85
C ALA A 59 -2.56 -1.40 6.71
N GLY A 60 -2.57 -1.16 8.01
CA GLY A 60 -3.62 -1.73 8.88
C GLY A 60 -3.39 -3.18 9.33
N LEU A 61 -2.19 -3.73 9.14
CA LEU A 61 -1.82 -5.07 9.65
C LEU A 61 -1.62 -5.11 11.18
N SER A 62 -1.83 -4.00 11.88
CA SER A 62 -1.72 -3.90 13.32
C SER A 62 -3.06 -4.21 13.97
N GLY A 63 -3.18 -5.34 14.65
CA GLY A 63 -4.36 -5.70 15.42
C GLY A 63 -5.01 -7.01 14.97
N ALA A 64 -4.35 -8.14 15.29
CA ALA A 64 -4.83 -9.49 14.93
C ALA A 64 -6.22 -9.87 15.51
N THR A 65 -6.80 -9.03 16.37
CA THR A 65 -8.13 -9.22 16.97
C THR A 65 -9.23 -8.40 16.29
N ASP A 66 -8.86 -7.51 15.35
CA ASP A 66 -9.83 -6.73 14.60
C ASP A 66 -10.49 -7.63 13.54
N PRO A 67 -11.84 -7.74 13.49
CA PRO A 67 -12.52 -8.46 12.41
C PRO A 67 -12.25 -7.89 11.02
N PHE A 68 -11.75 -6.66 10.94
CA PHE A 68 -11.35 -5.96 9.72
C PHE A 68 -9.81 -5.94 9.54
N TYR A 69 -9.15 -7.00 9.97
CA TYR A 69 -7.71 -7.16 9.84
C TYR A 69 -7.22 -6.87 8.42
N GLY A 70 -6.21 -6.02 8.32
CA GLY A 70 -5.65 -5.58 7.04
C GLY A 70 -6.30 -4.35 6.43
N ASN A 71 -7.40 -3.84 7.02
CA ASN A 71 -8.06 -2.62 6.57
C ASN A 71 -7.61 -1.40 7.38
N VAL A 72 -7.59 -0.27 6.69
CA VAL A 72 -7.53 1.04 7.34
C VAL A 72 -8.93 1.45 7.74
N THR A 73 -9.08 1.94 8.96
CA THR A 73 -10.37 2.43 9.47
C THR A 73 -10.30 3.94 9.69
N VAL A 74 -11.28 4.65 9.14
CA VAL A 74 -11.44 6.10 9.33
C VAL A 74 -12.84 6.36 9.90
N GLU A 75 -12.88 6.97 11.08
CA GLU A 75 -14.13 7.39 11.68
C GLU A 75 -14.66 8.66 11.00
N THR A 76 -15.94 8.66 10.65
CA THR A 76 -16.62 9.80 10.04
C THR A 76 -17.43 10.57 11.08
N SER A 77 -17.85 11.77 10.74
CA SER A 77 -18.75 12.58 11.55
C SER A 77 -19.95 13.05 10.72
N ALA A 78 -21.10 13.20 11.38
CA ALA A 78 -22.31 13.72 10.74
C ALA A 78 -22.03 15.06 10.05
N GLY A 79 -22.61 15.26 8.88
CA GLY A 79 -22.52 16.52 8.14
C GLY A 79 -21.18 16.77 7.43
N THR A 80 -20.21 15.85 7.52
CA THR A 80 -18.91 16.00 6.87
C THR A 80 -18.82 15.05 5.67
N ARG A 81 -18.43 15.57 4.50
CA ARG A 81 -18.30 14.78 3.28
C ARG A 81 -16.88 14.26 3.06
N TRP A 82 -15.86 15.09 3.28
CA TRP A 82 -14.49 14.82 2.86
C TRP A 82 -13.60 14.44 4.04
N TYR A 83 -12.97 13.29 3.95
CA TYR A 83 -12.08 12.72 4.98
C TYR A 83 -10.70 12.47 4.41
N LEU A 84 -9.67 12.64 5.24
CA LEU A 84 -8.31 12.23 4.89
C LEU A 84 -8.22 10.71 4.85
N LEU A 85 -7.52 10.18 3.83
CA LEU A 85 -7.24 8.75 3.74
C LEU A 85 -6.38 8.25 4.90
N LYS A 86 -5.50 9.11 5.42
CA LYS A 86 -4.68 8.82 6.61
C LYS A 86 -4.89 9.91 7.65
N ALA A 87 -5.33 9.52 8.84
CA ALA A 87 -5.56 10.45 9.94
C ALA A 87 -4.27 11.21 10.31
N GLY A 88 -4.39 12.53 10.52
CA GLY A 88 -3.26 13.39 10.88
C GLY A 88 -2.27 13.69 9.74
N SER A 89 -2.54 13.23 8.54
CA SER A 89 -1.66 13.48 7.39
C SER A 89 -1.90 14.88 6.81
N SER A 90 -1.05 15.82 7.19
CA SER A 90 -0.96 17.12 6.53
C SER A 90 0.11 17.16 5.44
N ASN A 91 0.89 16.09 5.25
CA ASN A 91 2.06 16.06 4.39
C ASN A 91 1.98 14.93 3.35
N LEU A 92 2.33 15.22 2.10
CA LEU A 92 2.40 14.27 0.98
C LEU A 92 3.24 13.02 1.28
N ALA A 93 4.26 13.16 2.13
CA ALA A 93 5.16 12.07 2.47
C ALA A 93 4.52 10.94 3.30
N SER A 94 3.38 11.22 3.94
CA SER A 94 2.66 10.26 4.78
C SER A 94 1.45 9.63 4.10
N ASP A 95 1.19 9.97 2.83
CA ASP A 95 0.08 9.40 2.07
C ASP A 95 0.40 7.96 1.63
N TYR A 96 -0.64 7.16 1.43
CA TYR A 96 -0.50 5.81 0.92
C TYR A 96 0.04 5.81 -0.51
N ALA A 97 0.78 4.76 -0.87
CA ALA A 97 1.24 4.53 -2.24
C ALA A 97 0.07 4.19 -3.17
N SER A 98 -0.86 3.39 -2.68
CA SER A 98 -2.04 2.95 -3.41
C SER A 98 -3.20 2.72 -2.45
N VAL A 99 -4.42 2.88 -2.94
CA VAL A 99 -5.67 2.61 -2.23
C VAL A 99 -6.55 1.80 -3.17
N ASP A 100 -7.16 0.75 -2.67
CA ASP A 100 -8.17 0.00 -3.40
C ASP A 100 -9.52 0.72 -3.29
N TRP A 101 -9.95 1.35 -4.38
CA TRP A 101 -11.17 2.15 -4.42
C TRP A 101 -12.44 1.30 -4.58
N ASP A 102 -12.29 0.04 -4.94
CA ASP A 102 -13.43 -0.87 -5.13
C ASP A 102 -13.80 -1.62 -3.84
N ASP A 103 -12.93 -1.56 -2.82
CA ASP A 103 -13.13 -2.26 -1.54
C ASP A 103 -13.34 -1.29 -0.36
N PHE A 104 -14.23 -0.34 -0.54
CA PHE A 104 -14.70 0.52 0.55
C PHE A 104 -15.99 -0.03 1.13
N TYR A 105 -16.08 -0.08 2.46
CA TYR A 105 -17.33 -0.42 3.16
C TYR A 105 -17.45 0.36 4.46
N ILE A 106 -18.68 0.45 4.97
CA ILE A 106 -18.97 1.17 6.21
C ILE A 106 -19.55 0.23 7.25
N THR A 107 -19.22 0.52 8.50
CA THR A 107 -19.88 -0.07 9.67
C THR A 107 -20.44 1.02 10.57
N THR A 108 -21.53 0.72 11.25
CA THR A 108 -22.05 1.62 12.29
C THR A 108 -21.14 1.57 13.51
N ILE A 109 -20.90 2.72 14.13
CA ILE A 109 -20.19 2.76 15.41
C ILE A 109 -21.18 2.26 16.48
N ASN A 110 -20.74 1.27 17.27
CA ASN A 110 -21.54 0.77 18.38
C ASN A 110 -21.78 1.88 19.42
N VAL A 111 -23.01 2.22 19.63
CA VAL A 111 -23.42 2.96 20.84
C VAL A 111 -23.36 1.98 22.00
N SER A 112 -22.82 2.41 23.13
CA SER A 112 -22.65 1.59 24.35
C SER A 112 -23.90 0.75 24.66
N GLY A 113 -23.78 -0.58 24.52
CA GLY A 113 -24.84 -1.54 24.76
C GLY A 113 -25.24 -2.44 23.57
N GLU A 114 -24.72 -2.20 22.38
CA GLU A 114 -24.94 -3.07 21.21
C GLU A 114 -23.75 -4.02 21.00
N SER A 115 -24.04 -5.28 20.69
CA SER A 115 -23.06 -6.35 20.78
C SER A 115 -22.22 -6.63 19.54
N ALA A 116 -22.41 -5.95 18.41
CA ALA A 116 -21.56 -6.09 17.23
C ALA A 116 -21.71 -4.92 16.26
N PRO A 117 -20.66 -4.52 15.53
CA PRO A 117 -20.78 -3.55 14.46
C PRO A 117 -21.67 -4.15 13.35
N TYR A 118 -22.68 -3.40 12.97
CA TYR A 118 -23.48 -3.75 11.81
C TYR A 118 -22.68 -3.42 10.53
N VAL A 119 -22.41 -4.41 9.71
CA VAL A 119 -21.76 -4.22 8.41
C VAL A 119 -22.82 -3.87 7.38
N SER A 120 -22.76 -2.66 6.84
CA SER A 120 -23.62 -2.27 5.73
C SER A 120 -23.04 -2.80 4.40
N ASN A 121 -23.79 -2.65 3.32
CA ASN A 121 -23.30 -2.96 1.98
C ASN A 121 -22.06 -2.14 1.65
N GLY A 122 -21.13 -2.72 0.88
CA GLY A 122 -19.94 -2.03 0.41
C GLY A 122 -20.26 -0.75 -0.36
N LEU A 123 -19.40 0.25 -0.25
CA LEU A 123 -19.54 1.51 -0.96
C LEU A 123 -19.13 1.32 -2.42
N LYS A 124 -19.92 1.85 -3.34
CA LYS A 124 -19.56 1.83 -4.76
C LYS A 124 -18.67 3.02 -5.09
N PHE A 125 -17.59 2.78 -5.84
CA PHE A 125 -16.77 3.86 -6.35
C PHE A 125 -17.55 4.71 -7.36
N LEU A 126 -17.55 6.02 -7.15
CA LEU A 126 -18.16 7.01 -8.04
C LEU A 126 -17.08 8.01 -8.47
N ASN A 127 -16.95 8.20 -9.78
CA ASN A 127 -16.05 9.19 -10.31
C ASN A 127 -16.51 10.60 -9.91
N LEU A 128 -15.58 11.48 -9.55
CA LEU A 128 -15.89 12.87 -9.17
C LEU A 128 -16.66 13.63 -10.27
N ALA A 129 -16.36 13.36 -11.54
CA ALA A 129 -17.08 13.99 -12.65
C ALA A 129 -18.53 13.55 -12.72
N ASP A 130 -18.80 12.27 -12.53
CA ASP A 130 -20.15 11.71 -12.52
C ASP A 130 -20.92 12.18 -11.29
N TRP A 131 -20.25 12.20 -10.12
CA TRP A 131 -20.86 12.78 -8.92
C TRP A 131 -21.28 14.24 -9.13
N LYS A 132 -20.39 15.09 -9.67
CA LYS A 132 -20.69 16.50 -9.98
C LYS A 132 -21.86 16.65 -10.96
N ARG A 133 -22.00 15.72 -11.88
CA ARG A 133 -23.04 15.75 -12.92
C ARG A 133 -24.40 15.31 -12.39
N PHE A 134 -24.45 14.28 -11.56
CA PHE A 134 -25.71 13.62 -11.21
C PHE A 134 -26.19 13.86 -9.77
N TYR A 135 -25.28 14.18 -8.85
CA TYR A 135 -25.58 14.21 -7.42
C TYR A 135 -25.28 15.55 -6.74
N ARG A 136 -24.43 16.39 -7.29
CA ARG A 136 -24.00 17.64 -6.65
C ARG A 136 -25.16 18.55 -6.26
N ASP A 137 -26.12 18.72 -7.16
CA ASP A 137 -27.22 19.66 -6.96
C ASP A 137 -28.29 19.10 -6.00
N SER A 138 -28.42 17.77 -5.90
CA SER A 138 -29.32 17.11 -4.94
C SER A 138 -28.70 16.94 -3.55
N GLU A 139 -27.38 17.10 -3.44
CA GLU A 139 -26.61 16.97 -2.20
C GLU A 139 -25.93 18.29 -1.85
N ASN A 140 -26.63 19.43 -2.00
CA ASN A 140 -26.03 20.72 -1.73
C ASN A 140 -25.76 20.87 -0.22
N ALA A 141 -24.48 20.95 0.14
CA ALA A 141 -24.04 20.98 1.53
C ALA A 141 -24.21 22.37 2.19
N ASP A 142 -24.49 23.39 1.40
CA ASP A 142 -24.63 24.77 1.88
C ASP A 142 -26.04 25.08 2.41
N ASP A 143 -27.03 24.29 2.03
CA ASP A 143 -28.36 24.38 2.61
C ASP A 143 -28.49 23.38 3.76
N ALA A 144 -29.01 23.83 4.89
CA ALA A 144 -29.35 23.03 6.05
C ALA A 144 -30.50 22.01 5.77
N ASP A 145 -30.63 21.60 4.53
CA ASP A 145 -31.62 20.61 4.10
C ASP A 145 -31.13 19.20 4.51
N THR A 146 -31.80 18.72 5.57
CA THR A 146 -31.50 17.37 6.12
C THR A 146 -31.80 16.24 5.14
N GLN A 147 -32.40 16.50 3.99
CA GLN A 147 -32.63 15.50 2.93
C GLN A 147 -31.37 15.08 2.18
N ALA A 148 -30.29 15.88 2.27
CA ALA A 148 -29.00 15.55 1.69
C ALA A 148 -28.17 14.59 2.56
N TYR A 149 -28.60 14.34 3.79
CA TYR A 149 -27.90 13.47 4.75
C TYR A 149 -28.48 12.07 4.75
N GLY A 150 -27.61 11.07 4.87
CA GLY A 150 -28.03 9.69 4.93
C GLY A 150 -26.88 8.72 5.07
N GLU A 151 -27.21 7.44 5.08
CA GLU A 151 -26.21 6.39 5.04
C GLU A 151 -25.43 6.48 3.70
N PRO A 152 -24.10 6.62 3.72
CA PRO A 152 -23.28 6.65 2.51
C PRO A 152 -23.43 5.39 1.67
N LYS A 153 -23.52 5.56 0.35
CA LYS A 153 -23.63 4.48 -0.65
C LYS A 153 -22.47 4.51 -1.66
N PHE A 154 -21.86 5.68 -1.81
CA PHE A 154 -20.78 5.90 -2.76
C PHE A 154 -19.56 6.49 -2.07
N VAL A 155 -18.39 6.10 -2.55
CA VAL A 155 -17.11 6.72 -2.23
C VAL A 155 -16.60 7.48 -3.45
N ILE A 156 -16.09 8.68 -3.23
CA ILE A 156 -15.60 9.60 -4.27
C ILE A 156 -14.14 9.90 -4.01
N LYS A 157 -13.30 9.78 -5.04
CA LYS A 157 -11.90 10.17 -4.94
C LYS A 157 -11.73 11.68 -5.12
N SER A 158 -11.01 12.34 -4.21
CA SER A 158 -10.67 13.75 -4.37
C SER A 158 -9.67 13.98 -5.53
N PRO A 159 -9.65 15.18 -6.14
CA PRO A 159 -8.72 15.50 -7.22
C PRO A 159 -7.24 15.37 -6.83
N ASP A 160 -6.91 15.68 -5.57
CA ASP A 160 -5.57 15.56 -5.01
C ASP A 160 -5.21 14.14 -4.56
N SER A 161 -6.14 13.20 -4.67
CA SER A 161 -6.00 11.80 -4.27
C SER A 161 -5.65 11.57 -2.79
N ARG A 162 -5.84 12.58 -1.92
CA ARG A 162 -5.53 12.49 -0.48
C ARG A 162 -6.75 12.25 0.39
N LYS A 163 -7.93 12.56 -0.16
CA LYS A 163 -9.19 12.47 0.54
C LYS A 163 -10.13 11.54 -0.19
N PHE A 164 -11.03 10.97 0.56
CA PHE A 164 -12.23 10.37 0.00
C PHE A 164 -13.45 11.18 0.41
N GLY A 165 -14.43 11.25 -0.45
CA GLY A 165 -15.72 11.83 -0.18
C GLY A 165 -16.79 10.75 -0.05
N LEU A 166 -17.81 11.03 0.71
CA LEU A 166 -18.98 10.15 0.88
C LEU A 166 -20.22 10.79 0.27
N SER A 167 -21.05 9.97 -0.36
CA SER A 167 -22.32 10.38 -0.96
C SER A 167 -23.40 9.31 -0.67
N PRO A 168 -24.55 9.68 -0.06
CA PRO A 168 -24.90 10.96 0.57
C PRO A 168 -23.93 11.38 1.70
N ILE A 169 -24.06 12.61 2.16
CA ILE A 169 -23.31 13.09 3.33
C ILE A 169 -23.75 12.26 4.56
N PRO A 170 -22.81 11.77 5.39
CA PRO A 170 -23.16 10.99 6.56
C PRO A 170 -24.14 11.71 7.50
N ASP A 171 -25.21 11.04 7.87
CA ASP A 171 -26.22 11.51 8.85
C ASP A 171 -25.76 11.31 10.31
N LYS A 172 -24.83 10.39 10.51
CA LYS A 172 -24.21 10.07 11.81
C LYS A 172 -22.76 9.63 11.62
N ALA A 173 -22.10 9.28 12.72
CA ALA A 173 -20.76 8.72 12.67
C ALA A 173 -20.78 7.26 12.18
N TYR A 174 -19.85 6.92 11.28
CA TYR A 174 -19.59 5.59 10.75
C TYR A 174 -18.11 5.31 10.78
N ASN A 175 -17.72 4.05 10.82
CA ASN A 175 -16.37 3.61 10.50
C ASN A 175 -16.31 3.24 9.03
N VAL A 176 -15.44 3.89 8.28
CA VAL A 176 -15.16 3.56 6.88
C VAL A 176 -13.89 2.72 6.84
N HIS A 177 -13.99 1.57 6.21
CA HIS A 177 -12.89 0.61 6.07
C HIS A 177 -12.50 0.48 4.61
N PHE A 178 -11.20 0.40 4.34
CA PHE A 178 -10.67 0.22 3.00
C PHE A 178 -9.26 -0.37 3.02
N TYR A 179 -8.84 -0.98 1.93
CA TYR A 179 -7.45 -1.45 1.76
C TYR A 179 -6.56 -0.32 1.24
N ALA A 180 -5.43 -0.16 1.88
CA ALA A 180 -4.40 0.78 1.46
C ALA A 180 -3.01 0.15 1.58
N PHE A 181 -2.08 0.62 0.75
CA PHE A 181 -0.70 0.15 0.71
C PHE A 181 0.24 1.32 1.03
N GLU A 182 1.13 1.12 1.99
CA GLU A 182 2.07 2.14 2.42
C GLU A 182 3.28 2.24 1.49
N LYS A 183 3.85 3.43 1.43
CA LYS A 183 5.16 3.62 0.81
C LYS A 183 6.22 3.04 1.74
N PRO A 184 7.22 2.31 1.21
CA PRO A 184 8.31 1.83 2.04
C PRO A 184 9.08 3.00 2.64
N THR A 185 9.49 2.86 3.88
CA THR A 185 10.37 3.81 4.55
C THR A 185 11.81 3.61 4.09
N LYS A 186 12.56 4.71 3.98
CA LYS A 186 13.99 4.64 3.66
C LYS A 186 14.74 4.01 4.83
N LEU A 187 15.52 2.97 4.56
CA LEU A 187 16.39 2.34 5.54
C LEU A 187 17.60 3.24 5.80
N SER A 188 18.00 3.38 7.05
CA SER A 188 19.09 4.25 7.50
C SER A 188 20.10 3.55 8.41
N ALA A 189 19.61 2.81 9.40
CA ALA A 189 20.44 2.07 10.35
C ALA A 189 20.76 0.65 9.84
N HIS A 190 21.87 0.08 10.32
CA HIS A 190 22.33 -1.24 9.91
C HIS A 190 21.36 -2.36 10.29
N ASP A 191 20.62 -2.19 11.35
CA ASP A 191 19.63 -3.11 11.93
C ASP A 191 18.19 -2.85 11.45
N ASP A 192 17.98 -1.85 10.59
CA ASP A 192 16.68 -1.62 9.98
C ASP A 192 16.20 -2.88 9.26
N THR A 193 15.00 -3.33 9.60
CA THR A 193 14.40 -4.52 9.03
C THR A 193 13.80 -4.20 7.66
N ILE A 194 14.05 -5.06 6.71
CA ILE A 194 13.46 -4.96 5.38
C ILE A 194 12.03 -5.49 5.42
N VAL A 195 11.09 -4.75 4.83
CA VAL A 195 9.67 -5.10 4.77
C VAL A 195 9.42 -6.41 4.01
N PHE A 196 10.32 -6.79 3.10
CA PHE A 196 10.20 -8.02 2.31
C PHE A 196 10.46 -9.26 3.16
N PRO A 197 9.62 -10.31 3.04
CA PRO A 197 9.90 -11.61 3.63
C PRO A 197 11.25 -12.17 3.15
N GLU A 198 12.00 -12.81 4.03
CA GLU A 198 13.35 -13.36 3.78
C GLU A 198 13.41 -14.23 2.51
N GLN A 199 12.38 -15.01 2.24
CA GLN A 199 12.27 -15.87 1.06
C GLN A 199 12.27 -15.11 -0.29
N TYR A 200 12.05 -13.80 -0.27
CA TYR A 200 12.04 -12.94 -1.46
C TYR A 200 13.19 -11.93 -1.47
N SER A 201 14.19 -12.09 -0.59
CA SER A 201 15.39 -11.24 -0.55
C SER A 201 16.11 -11.19 -1.90
N ASN A 202 16.08 -12.30 -2.65
CA ASN A 202 16.67 -12.43 -3.98
C ASN A 202 16.10 -11.43 -5.00
N VAL A 203 14.88 -10.95 -4.82
CA VAL A 203 14.29 -9.89 -5.67
C VAL A 203 15.06 -8.59 -5.49
N ILE A 204 15.35 -8.23 -4.23
CA ILE A 204 16.09 -7.01 -3.91
C ILE A 204 17.54 -7.16 -4.35
N THR A 205 18.23 -8.25 -3.99
CA THR A 205 19.64 -8.47 -4.32
C THR A 205 19.89 -8.46 -5.82
N SER A 206 19.02 -9.09 -6.62
CA SER A 206 19.11 -9.05 -8.08
C SER A 206 18.91 -7.64 -8.64
N ARG A 207 18.00 -6.85 -8.07
CA ARG A 207 17.80 -5.45 -8.49
C ARG A 207 18.98 -4.57 -8.10
N VAL A 208 19.56 -4.77 -6.92
CA VAL A 208 20.78 -4.06 -6.48
C VAL A 208 21.95 -4.40 -7.39
N ARG A 209 22.17 -5.69 -7.73
CA ARG A 209 23.20 -6.12 -8.68
C ARG A 209 23.07 -5.42 -10.03
N TYR A 210 21.86 -5.27 -10.53
CA TYR A 210 21.62 -4.52 -11.76
C TYR A 210 22.16 -3.10 -11.68
N TYR A 211 21.90 -2.37 -10.59
CA TYR A 211 22.41 -1.01 -10.41
C TYR A 211 23.92 -0.96 -10.25
N VAL A 212 24.49 -1.90 -9.52
CA VAL A 212 25.94 -1.97 -9.32
C VAL A 212 26.67 -2.25 -10.63
N TRP A 213 26.15 -3.16 -11.47
CA TRP A 213 26.74 -3.43 -12.77
C TRP A 213 26.60 -2.27 -13.75
N GLN A 214 25.52 -1.50 -13.65
CA GLN A 214 25.40 -0.23 -14.38
C GLN A 214 26.47 0.77 -13.92
N PHE A 215 26.68 0.89 -12.62
CA PHE A 215 27.70 1.77 -12.05
C PHE A 215 29.13 1.34 -12.46
N LYS A 216 29.38 0.03 -12.54
CA LYS A 216 30.66 -0.54 -13.02
C LYS A 216 30.78 -0.53 -14.56
N GLU A 217 29.85 0.08 -15.27
CA GLU A 217 29.84 0.16 -16.74
C GLU A 217 29.93 -1.21 -17.44
N SER A 218 29.35 -2.25 -16.85
CA SER A 218 29.31 -3.61 -17.38
C SER A 218 27.90 -3.96 -17.89
N PRO A 219 27.52 -3.58 -19.13
CA PRO A 219 26.16 -3.75 -19.63
C PRO A 219 25.73 -5.20 -19.75
N GLN A 220 26.66 -6.10 -20.04
CA GLN A 220 26.36 -7.53 -20.16
C GLN A 220 25.97 -8.13 -18.80
N GLN A 221 26.72 -7.84 -17.74
CA GLN A 221 26.39 -8.29 -16.39
C GLN A 221 25.11 -7.63 -15.86
N ALA A 222 24.89 -6.36 -16.18
CA ALA A 222 23.65 -5.67 -15.86
C ALA A 222 22.42 -6.32 -16.53
N ALA A 223 22.55 -6.76 -17.79
CA ALA A 223 21.47 -7.47 -18.49
C ALA A 223 21.14 -8.80 -17.82
N PHE A 224 22.12 -9.59 -17.41
CA PHE A 224 21.89 -10.82 -16.66
C PHE A 224 21.21 -10.58 -15.32
N ALA A 225 21.69 -9.60 -14.54
CA ALA A 225 21.08 -9.24 -13.26
C ALA A 225 19.63 -8.75 -13.42
N LEU A 226 19.32 -8.04 -14.52
CA LEU A 226 17.95 -7.62 -14.82
C LEU A 226 17.05 -8.80 -15.18
N ASP A 227 17.57 -9.80 -15.89
CA ASP A 227 16.80 -11.01 -16.21
C ASP A 227 16.51 -11.84 -14.96
N ASP A 228 17.51 -11.99 -14.08
CA ASP A 228 17.33 -12.64 -12.77
C ASP A 228 16.28 -11.91 -11.92
N TYR A 229 16.33 -10.58 -11.88
CA TYR A 229 15.32 -9.77 -11.20
C TYR A 229 13.90 -10.03 -11.75
N LYS A 230 13.74 -10.03 -13.08
CA LYS A 230 12.44 -10.29 -13.71
C LYS A 230 11.89 -11.68 -13.37
N LYS A 231 12.76 -12.69 -13.36
CA LYS A 231 12.39 -14.08 -12.97
C LYS A 231 11.98 -14.15 -11.49
N ALA A 232 12.78 -13.56 -10.61
CA ALA A 232 12.52 -13.52 -9.17
C ALA A 232 11.21 -12.77 -8.86
N MET A 233 10.98 -11.61 -9.49
CA MET A 233 9.75 -10.83 -9.37
C MET A 233 8.53 -11.64 -9.85
N LYS A 234 8.62 -12.30 -10.99
CA LYS A 234 7.54 -13.15 -11.51
C LYS A 234 7.21 -14.29 -10.55
N SER A 235 8.21 -14.96 -9.99
CA SER A 235 8.04 -16.03 -9.00
C SER A 235 7.36 -15.50 -7.72
N MET A 236 7.84 -14.37 -7.19
CA MET A 236 7.25 -13.73 -6.02
C MET A 236 5.78 -13.38 -6.27
N LYS A 237 5.46 -12.75 -7.40
CA LYS A 237 4.07 -12.41 -7.77
C LYS A 237 3.19 -13.63 -7.89
N SER A 238 3.69 -14.70 -8.51
CA SER A 238 2.93 -15.96 -8.63
C SER A 238 2.59 -16.59 -7.28
N ASN A 239 3.45 -16.40 -6.29
CA ASN A 239 3.24 -16.96 -4.95
C ASN A 239 2.37 -16.09 -4.05
N LEU A 240 2.47 -14.76 -4.17
CA LEU A 240 1.80 -13.80 -3.30
C LEU A 240 0.44 -13.34 -3.85
N MET A 241 0.39 -13.10 -5.14
CA MET A 241 -0.85 -12.78 -5.83
C MET A 241 -1.45 -14.09 -6.32
N ASN A 242 -2.18 -14.76 -5.44
CA ASN A 242 -3.02 -15.86 -5.88
C ASN A 242 -3.90 -15.30 -7.02
N PRO A 243 -3.80 -15.84 -8.25
CA PRO A 243 -4.75 -15.43 -9.26
C PRO A 243 -6.10 -15.73 -8.64
N THR A 244 -6.90 -14.69 -8.41
CA THR A 244 -8.31 -14.87 -8.01
C THR A 244 -8.81 -16.00 -8.90
N PRO A 245 -9.25 -17.13 -8.37
CA PRO A 245 -9.79 -18.16 -9.23
C PRO A 245 -10.86 -17.41 -10.02
N ARG A 246 -10.63 -17.26 -11.34
CA ARG A 246 -11.67 -16.72 -12.21
C ARG A 246 -12.89 -17.50 -11.78
N ALA A 247 -13.86 -16.79 -11.20
CA ALA A 247 -15.10 -17.41 -10.83
C ALA A 247 -15.49 -18.19 -12.08
N MET A 248 -15.39 -19.50 -11.99
CA MET A 248 -15.99 -20.36 -13.00
C MET A 248 -17.45 -19.92 -12.88
N THR A 249 -17.88 -19.09 -13.78
CA THR A 249 -19.30 -18.86 -14.00
C THR A 249 -19.83 -20.27 -14.26
N ASP A 250 -20.38 -20.85 -13.18
CA ASP A 250 -21.07 -22.12 -13.28
C ASP A 250 -22.33 -21.81 -14.09
N ASP A 251 -22.17 -21.91 -15.41
CA ASP A 251 -23.22 -21.74 -16.40
C ASP A 251 -24.17 -22.95 -16.38
N ARG A 252 -24.30 -23.59 -15.23
CA ARG A 252 -25.37 -24.56 -14.98
C ARG A 252 -26.67 -23.79 -14.83
N ARG A 253 -27.23 -23.42 -15.96
CA ARG A 253 -28.62 -23.12 -16.07
C ARG A 253 -29.39 -24.32 -15.53
N TYR A 254 -29.97 -24.14 -14.38
CA TYR A 254 -30.99 -25.09 -13.89
C TYR A 254 -32.17 -25.04 -14.85
N PHE A 255 -32.37 -26.15 -15.54
CA PHE A 255 -33.62 -26.43 -16.22
C PHE A 255 -34.67 -26.85 -15.19
#